data_ea485b100bff46c71e5ad9fdfde6c1ef
#
_entry.id   ea485b100bff46c71e5ad9fdfde6c1ef
#
_cell.length_a   1.000
_cell.length_b   1.000
_cell.length_c   1.000
_cell.angle_alpha   90.00
_cell.angle_beta   90.00
_cell.angle_gamma   90.00
#
_symmetry.space_group_name_H-M   'P 1'
#
loop_
_entity.id
_entity.type
_entity.pdbx_description
1 polymer ?
#
loop_
_entity_poly.entity_id
_entity_poly.type
_entity_poly.pdbx_seq_one_letter_code
_entity_poly.pdbx_strand_id
1 'polypeptide(L)'
;LPGRRVAVGSDDLYPAARSAVEYLRRKGFEVVTVGSVKSGKPEPWPSVAIEVAEMVARGEVDWGVLVCYTGTGVSIAANKVRGVRAALCNDAETARGARLWNDANVLAMSGRLVTEVLAREIIDAWLSVENIDESERGNIEFLKRYDEGRR
;
A
#
# COMPACT_ATOMS: atom_id res chain seq x y z
N LEU A 1 -1.54 16.89 4.12
CA LEU A 1 -1.10 15.82 5.02
C LEU A 1 0.41 15.87 5.30
N PRO A 2 0.96 17.08 5.47
CA PRO A 2 2.39 17.22 5.81
C PRO A 2 2.72 16.43 7.08
N GLY A 3 3.90 15.83 7.11
CA GLY A 3 4.35 15.04 8.26
C GLY A 3 3.91 13.59 8.26
N ARG A 4 3.09 13.18 7.30
CA ARG A 4 2.70 11.78 7.14
C ARG A 4 3.84 10.98 6.54
N ARG A 5 3.92 9.71 6.92
CA ARG A 5 4.98 8.78 6.49
C ARG A 5 4.36 7.63 5.70
N VAL A 6 5.01 7.28 4.60
CA VAL A 6 4.58 6.16 3.73
C VAL A 6 5.80 5.30 3.42
N ALA A 7 5.66 3.99 3.57
CA ALA A 7 6.68 3.05 3.11
C ALA A 7 6.33 2.60 1.70
N VAL A 8 7.28 2.66 0.78
CA VAL A 8 7.13 2.18 -0.60
C VAL A 8 8.12 1.05 -0.82
N GLY A 9 7.62 -0.11 -1.22
CA GLY A 9 8.45 -1.29 -1.48
C GLY A 9 8.14 -1.92 -2.84
N SER A 10 9.17 -2.49 -3.46
CA SER A 10 9.03 -3.23 -4.71
C SER A 10 10.10 -4.30 -4.82
N ASP A 11 9.80 -5.36 -5.59
CA ASP A 11 10.74 -6.44 -5.84
C ASP A 11 11.63 -6.19 -7.07
N ASP A 12 11.26 -5.20 -7.89
CA ASP A 12 12.05 -4.75 -9.03
C ASP A 12 11.74 -3.28 -9.31
N LEU A 13 12.47 -2.68 -10.26
CA LEU A 13 12.35 -1.26 -10.56
C LEU A 13 11.28 -0.99 -11.61
N TYR A 14 10.02 -1.10 -11.22
CA TYR A 14 8.89 -0.76 -12.08
C TYR A 14 8.68 0.76 -12.16
N PRO A 15 8.22 1.28 -13.30
CA PRO A 15 7.84 2.69 -13.39
C PRO A 15 6.86 3.13 -12.30
N ALA A 16 5.87 2.28 -11.99
CA ALA A 16 4.89 2.57 -10.94
C ALA A 16 5.54 2.74 -9.57
N ALA A 17 6.54 1.93 -9.24
CA ALA A 17 7.22 1.99 -7.95
C ALA A 17 8.04 3.27 -7.81
N ARG A 18 8.81 3.62 -8.83
CA ARG A 18 9.59 4.86 -8.83
C ARG A 18 8.70 6.09 -8.81
N SER A 19 7.63 6.06 -9.60
CA SER A 19 6.65 7.14 -9.63
C SER A 19 6.00 7.34 -8.25
N ALA A 20 5.67 6.25 -7.56
CA ALA A 20 5.09 6.33 -6.21
C ALA A 20 6.04 7.05 -5.24
N VAL A 21 7.33 6.69 -5.24
CA VAL A 21 8.32 7.34 -4.37
C VAL A 21 8.40 8.85 -4.68
N GLU A 22 8.60 9.19 -5.94
CA GLU A 22 8.78 10.57 -6.36
C GLU A 22 7.52 11.41 -6.10
N TYR A 23 6.37 10.88 -6.44
CA TYR A 23 5.10 11.59 -6.32
C TYR A 23 4.72 11.86 -4.87
N LEU A 24 4.86 10.86 -4.01
CA LEU A 24 4.58 11.03 -2.58
C LEU A 24 5.53 12.04 -1.93
N ARG A 25 6.81 12.02 -2.30
CA ARG A 25 7.76 13.03 -1.83
C ARG A 25 7.37 14.43 -2.27
N ARG A 26 6.97 14.60 -3.51
CA ARG A 26 6.51 15.91 -4.02
C ARG A 26 5.26 16.41 -3.29
N LYS A 27 4.42 15.50 -2.83
CA LYS A 27 3.23 15.86 -2.04
C LYS A 27 3.53 16.17 -0.58
N GLY A 28 4.78 16.06 -0.16
CA GLY A 28 5.20 16.39 1.19
C GLY A 28 5.26 15.22 2.17
N PHE A 29 5.08 14.00 1.69
CA PHE A 29 5.20 12.82 2.55
C PHE A 29 6.67 12.47 2.80
N GLU A 30 6.95 11.98 4.00
CA GLU A 30 8.22 11.32 4.29
C GLU A 30 8.11 9.89 3.76
N VAL A 31 8.96 9.52 2.81
CA VAL A 31 8.91 8.21 2.16
C VAL A 31 10.07 7.35 2.63
N VAL A 32 9.73 6.18 3.19
CA VAL A 32 10.69 5.14 3.54
C VAL A 32 10.71 4.14 2.39
N THR A 33 11.86 3.94 1.78
CA THR A 33 12.01 3.00 0.65
C THR A 33 12.42 1.62 1.15
N VAL A 34 11.85 0.58 0.53
CA VAL A 34 12.10 -0.83 0.90
C VAL A 34 12.29 -1.64 -0.39
N GLY A 35 13.21 -2.60 -0.35
CA GLY A 35 13.47 -3.46 -1.50
C GLY A 35 14.15 -2.74 -2.64
N SER A 36 13.70 -2.97 -3.87
CA SER A 36 14.39 -2.48 -5.08
C SER A 36 14.44 -0.96 -5.18
N VAL A 37 13.42 -0.25 -4.72
CA VAL A 37 13.44 1.22 -4.72
C VAL A 37 14.46 1.79 -3.75
N LYS A 38 14.98 0.97 -2.83
CA LYS A 38 16.07 1.33 -1.92
C LYS A 38 17.42 0.84 -2.46
N SER A 39 17.51 -0.44 -2.82
CA SER A 39 18.79 -1.08 -3.18
C SER A 39 19.20 -0.88 -4.64
N GLY A 40 18.26 -0.60 -5.52
CA GLY A 40 18.51 -0.47 -6.95
C GLY A 40 18.62 -1.81 -7.69
N LYS A 41 18.35 -2.92 -7.03
CA LYS A 41 18.45 -4.27 -7.61
C LYS A 41 17.23 -5.12 -7.24
N PRO A 42 16.99 -6.24 -7.95
CA PRO A 42 15.90 -7.14 -7.59
C PRO A 42 16.00 -7.64 -6.14
N GLU A 43 14.85 -7.71 -5.47
CA GLU A 43 14.74 -8.19 -4.10
C GLU A 43 13.55 -9.17 -4.01
N PRO A 44 13.54 -10.13 -3.07
CA PRO A 44 12.43 -11.08 -2.95
C PRO A 44 11.12 -10.39 -2.59
N TRP A 45 10.07 -10.62 -3.37
CA TRP A 45 8.77 -9.98 -3.12
C TRP A 45 8.16 -10.31 -1.74
N PRO A 46 8.30 -11.56 -1.19
CA PRO A 46 7.71 -11.84 0.13
C PRO A 46 8.34 -11.01 1.25
N SER A 47 9.66 -10.93 1.28
CA SER A 47 10.36 -10.18 2.34
C SER A 47 10.12 -8.68 2.22
N VAL A 48 10.08 -8.15 1.00
CA VAL A 48 9.77 -6.73 0.77
C VAL A 48 8.36 -6.41 1.29
N ALA A 49 7.38 -7.23 0.93
CA ALA A 49 6.00 -7.02 1.35
C ALA A 49 5.85 -7.09 2.86
N ILE A 50 6.48 -8.07 3.50
CA ILE A 50 6.39 -8.24 4.96
C ILE A 50 7.07 -7.08 5.68
N GLU A 51 8.21 -6.62 5.21
CA GLU A 51 8.90 -5.48 5.82
C GLU A 51 8.01 -4.22 5.81
N VAL A 52 7.41 -3.89 4.67
CA VAL A 52 6.47 -2.75 4.58
C VAL A 52 5.26 -2.98 5.48
N ALA A 53 4.67 -4.16 5.42
CA ALA A 53 3.48 -4.49 6.21
C ALA A 53 3.73 -4.38 7.72
N GLU A 54 4.89 -4.84 8.18
CA GLU A 54 5.25 -4.74 9.60
C GLU A 54 5.45 -3.29 10.03
N MET A 55 6.01 -2.43 9.18
CA MET A 55 6.12 -1.01 9.46
C MET A 55 4.75 -0.37 9.65
N VAL A 56 3.78 -0.73 8.81
CA VAL A 56 2.40 -0.27 8.94
C VAL A 56 1.77 -0.80 10.23
N ALA A 57 1.92 -2.09 10.50
CA ALA A 57 1.34 -2.72 11.69
C ALA A 57 1.86 -2.13 12.99
N ARG A 58 3.14 -1.74 13.03
CA ARG A 58 3.77 -1.12 14.21
C ARG A 58 3.51 0.38 14.33
N GLY A 59 2.84 0.98 13.34
CA GLY A 59 2.58 2.42 13.34
C GLY A 59 3.79 3.28 13.00
N GLU A 60 4.84 2.69 12.45
CA GLU A 60 6.04 3.43 12.02
C GLU A 60 5.76 4.28 10.78
N VAL A 61 4.80 3.85 9.96
CA VAL A 61 4.29 4.61 8.82
C VAL A 61 2.77 4.57 8.83
N ASP A 62 2.14 5.55 8.17
CA ASP A 62 0.68 5.63 8.10
C ASP A 62 0.12 4.64 7.08
N TRP A 63 0.80 4.49 5.95
CA TRP A 63 0.41 3.58 4.86
C TRP A 63 1.61 2.92 4.25
N GLY A 64 1.35 1.82 3.54
CA GLY A 64 2.32 1.17 2.69
C GLY A 64 1.87 1.19 1.24
N VAL A 65 2.83 1.23 0.33
CA VAL A 65 2.62 1.05 -1.11
C VAL A 65 3.57 -0.06 -1.57
N LEU A 66 3.03 -1.07 -2.22
CA LEU A 66 3.78 -2.24 -2.67
C LEU A 66 3.55 -2.48 -4.17
N VAL A 67 4.63 -2.76 -4.88
CA VAL A 67 4.57 -3.08 -6.31
C VAL A 67 5.38 -4.35 -6.57
N CYS A 68 4.78 -5.32 -7.23
CA CYS A 68 5.51 -6.42 -7.85
C CYS A 68 4.95 -6.62 -9.26
N TYR A 69 5.42 -7.61 -10.00
CA TYR A 69 5.05 -7.74 -11.41
C TYR A 69 3.53 -7.74 -11.63
N THR A 70 2.79 -8.51 -10.83
CA THR A 70 1.32 -8.58 -10.92
C THR A 70 0.60 -7.85 -9.78
N GLY A 71 1.32 -7.51 -8.71
CA GLY A 71 0.73 -6.95 -7.50
C GLY A 71 0.08 -7.98 -6.59
N THR A 72 -0.12 -9.20 -7.07
CA THR A 72 -0.82 -10.25 -6.32
C THR A 72 0.03 -10.83 -5.18
N GLY A 73 1.28 -11.15 -5.45
CA GLY A 73 2.18 -11.73 -4.45
C GLY A 73 2.40 -10.80 -3.26
N VAL A 74 2.71 -9.54 -3.51
CA VAL A 74 2.92 -8.57 -2.42
C VAL A 74 1.64 -8.31 -1.62
N SER A 75 0.48 -8.36 -2.27
CA SER A 75 -0.81 -8.23 -1.60
C SER A 75 -1.06 -9.40 -0.66
N ILE A 76 -0.86 -10.62 -1.15
CA ILE A 76 -1.03 -11.85 -0.35
C ILE A 76 -0.09 -11.84 0.85
N ALA A 77 1.21 -11.56 0.61
CA ALA A 77 2.22 -11.57 1.67
C ALA A 77 1.92 -10.51 2.74
N ALA A 78 1.59 -9.28 2.31
CA ALA A 78 1.27 -8.20 3.25
C ALA A 78 0.07 -8.57 4.14
N ASN A 79 -0.94 -9.21 3.58
CA ASN A 79 -2.13 -9.62 4.33
C ASN A 79 -1.88 -10.76 5.34
N LYS A 80 -0.72 -11.38 5.33
CA LYS A 80 -0.34 -12.33 6.37
C LYS A 80 0.07 -11.64 7.67
N VAL A 81 0.34 -10.36 7.63
CA VAL A 81 0.75 -9.58 8.82
C VAL A 81 -0.49 -9.05 9.53
N ARG A 82 -0.61 -9.38 10.82
CA ARG A 82 -1.74 -8.90 11.63
C ARG A 82 -1.76 -7.38 11.66
N GLY A 83 -2.95 -6.81 11.49
CA GLY A 83 -3.14 -5.37 11.48
C GLY A 83 -3.04 -4.75 10.09
N VAL A 84 -2.76 -5.54 9.06
CA VAL A 84 -2.61 -5.05 7.68
C VAL A 84 -3.80 -5.47 6.84
N ARG A 85 -4.32 -4.50 6.09
CA ARG A 85 -5.37 -4.70 5.09
C ARG A 85 -4.84 -4.17 3.76
N ALA A 86 -4.18 -5.06 3.02
CA ALA A 86 -3.62 -4.74 1.72
C ALA A 86 -4.65 -4.96 0.63
N ALA A 87 -4.78 -4.00 -0.26
CA ALA A 87 -5.71 -4.05 -1.37
C ALA A 87 -4.96 -3.89 -2.70
N LEU A 88 -5.19 -4.81 -3.62
CA LEU A 88 -4.65 -4.73 -4.98
C LEU A 88 -5.53 -3.78 -5.80
N CYS A 89 -4.98 -2.63 -6.18
CA CYS A 89 -5.71 -1.59 -6.88
C CYS A 89 -4.94 -1.15 -8.12
N ASN A 90 -5.45 -1.52 -9.28
CA ASN A 90 -4.87 -1.14 -10.57
C ASN A 90 -5.64 -0.02 -11.26
N ASP A 91 -6.54 0.64 -10.55
CA ASP A 91 -7.25 1.82 -11.00
C ASP A 91 -7.63 2.71 -9.81
N ALA A 92 -7.96 3.95 -10.11
CA ALA A 92 -8.23 4.97 -9.09
C ALA A 92 -9.50 4.67 -8.29
N GLU A 93 -10.57 4.23 -8.94
CA GLU A 93 -11.84 3.95 -8.25
C GLU A 93 -11.71 2.78 -7.26
N THR A 94 -10.95 1.74 -7.63
CA THR A 94 -10.68 0.63 -6.72
C THR A 94 -9.90 1.10 -5.50
N ALA A 95 -8.90 1.98 -5.68
CA ALA A 95 -8.12 2.53 -4.57
C ALA A 95 -8.99 3.38 -3.64
N ARG A 96 -9.85 4.20 -4.21
CA ARG A 96 -10.81 4.99 -3.43
C ARG A 96 -11.71 4.09 -2.60
N GLY A 97 -12.28 3.06 -3.22
CA GLY A 97 -13.14 2.10 -2.54
C GLY A 97 -12.44 1.31 -1.45
N ALA A 98 -11.18 0.92 -1.69
CA ALA A 98 -10.40 0.20 -0.69
C ALA A 98 -10.23 1.02 0.61
N ARG A 99 -9.99 2.32 0.49
CA ARG A 99 -9.91 3.21 1.63
C ARG A 99 -11.28 3.46 2.25
N LEU A 100 -12.27 3.75 1.42
CA LEU A 100 -13.59 4.17 1.86
C LEU A 100 -14.38 3.03 2.51
N TRP A 101 -14.34 1.85 1.91
CA TRP A 101 -15.19 0.72 2.31
C TRP A 101 -14.47 -0.35 3.11
N ASN A 102 -13.14 -0.44 3.03
CA ASN A 102 -12.39 -1.52 3.66
C ASN A 102 -11.35 -1.04 4.68
N ASP A 103 -11.15 0.26 4.82
CA ASP A 103 -10.09 0.82 5.66
C ASP A 103 -8.72 0.19 5.34
N ALA A 104 -8.44 0.01 4.05
CA ALA A 104 -7.18 -0.55 3.61
C ALA A 104 -6.03 0.37 4.01
N ASN A 105 -4.91 -0.21 4.45
CA ASN A 105 -3.74 0.55 4.88
C ASN A 105 -2.46 0.21 4.09
N VAL A 106 -2.56 -0.73 3.15
CA VAL A 106 -1.48 -1.01 2.19
C VAL A 106 -2.09 -1.07 0.79
N LEU A 107 -1.53 -0.26 -0.10
CA LEU A 107 -1.91 -0.21 -1.51
C LEU A 107 -0.94 -1.09 -2.31
N ALA A 108 -1.44 -2.11 -2.99
CA ALA A 108 -0.63 -2.93 -3.88
C ALA A 108 -0.99 -2.64 -5.33
N MET A 109 0.01 -2.57 -6.21
CA MET A 109 -0.18 -2.29 -7.63
C MET A 109 0.60 -3.28 -8.49
N SER A 110 0.09 -3.52 -9.70
CA SER A 110 0.75 -4.34 -10.71
C SER A 110 1.76 -3.52 -11.50
N GLY A 111 3.03 -3.91 -11.45
CA GLY A 111 4.08 -3.26 -12.23
C GLY A 111 3.92 -3.44 -13.74
N ARG A 112 3.24 -4.52 -14.16
CA ARG A 112 3.00 -4.77 -15.59
C ARG A 112 1.84 -3.95 -16.19
N LEU A 113 0.90 -3.53 -15.36
CA LEU A 113 -0.30 -2.81 -15.81
C LEU A 113 -0.25 -1.32 -15.54
N VAL A 114 0.40 -0.90 -14.46
CA VAL A 114 0.31 0.46 -13.97
C VAL A 114 1.44 1.33 -14.52
N THR A 115 1.07 2.33 -15.33
CA THR A 115 1.99 3.33 -15.84
C THR A 115 2.30 4.37 -14.76
N GLU A 116 3.29 5.23 -15.00
CA GLU A 116 3.59 6.33 -14.09
C GLU A 116 2.38 7.26 -13.88
N VAL A 117 1.68 7.58 -14.97
CA VAL A 117 0.47 8.43 -14.91
C VAL A 117 -0.62 7.75 -14.09
N LEU A 118 -0.88 6.48 -14.36
CA LEU A 118 -1.90 5.72 -13.63
C LEU A 118 -1.53 5.57 -12.15
N ALA A 119 -0.26 5.37 -11.84
CA ALA A 119 0.18 5.29 -10.44
C ALA A 119 -0.17 6.57 -9.67
N ARG A 120 0.04 7.73 -10.27
CA ARG A 120 -0.31 9.00 -9.63
C ARG A 120 -1.82 9.14 -9.43
N GLU A 121 -2.61 8.73 -10.42
CA GLU A 121 -4.08 8.75 -10.31
C GLU A 121 -4.57 7.84 -9.18
N ILE A 122 -3.99 6.64 -9.09
CA ILE A 122 -4.31 5.68 -8.03
C ILE A 122 -3.96 6.24 -6.65
N ILE A 123 -2.77 6.81 -6.51
CA ILE A 123 -2.32 7.43 -5.26
C ILE A 123 -3.20 8.61 -4.88
N ASP A 124 -3.57 9.46 -5.83
CA ASP A 124 -4.47 10.59 -5.54
C ASP A 124 -5.82 10.11 -5.02
N ALA A 125 -6.37 9.06 -5.62
CA ALA A 125 -7.63 8.49 -5.17
C ALA A 125 -7.53 7.90 -3.76
N TRP A 126 -6.43 7.21 -3.47
CA TRP A 126 -6.13 6.68 -2.14
C TRP A 126 -6.08 7.80 -1.10
N LEU A 127 -5.37 8.87 -1.41
CA LEU A 127 -5.18 10.00 -0.49
C LEU A 127 -6.42 10.88 -0.35
N SER A 128 -7.37 10.80 -1.28
CA SER A 128 -8.59 11.63 -1.25
C SER A 128 -9.57 11.22 -0.15
N VAL A 129 -9.45 10.02 0.40
CA VAL A 129 -10.36 9.50 1.41
C VAL A 129 -9.82 9.82 2.81
N GLU A 130 -10.57 10.62 3.56
CA GLU A 130 -10.20 10.99 4.92
C GLU A 130 -10.86 10.07 5.96
N ASN A 131 -12.09 9.66 5.70
CA ASN A 131 -12.87 8.83 6.63
C ASN A 131 -13.53 7.69 5.89
N ILE A 132 -13.72 6.56 6.57
CA ILE A 132 -14.45 5.44 6.01
C ILE A 132 -15.94 5.78 5.83
N ASP A 133 -16.59 5.03 4.96
CA ASP A 133 -18.05 5.06 4.85
C ASP A 133 -18.63 4.42 6.12
N GLU A 134 -19.40 5.16 6.88
CA GLU A 134 -19.95 4.67 8.15
C GLU A 134 -20.85 3.45 7.98
N SER A 135 -21.46 3.27 6.81
CA SER A 135 -22.25 2.07 6.54
C SER A 135 -21.43 0.78 6.56
N GLU A 136 -20.11 0.89 6.37
CA GLU A 136 -19.19 -0.24 6.38
C GLU A 136 -18.47 -0.47 7.71
N ARG A 137 -18.67 0.42 8.69
CA ARG A 137 -17.94 0.34 9.98
C ARG A 137 -18.09 -1.01 10.65
N GLY A 138 -19.29 -1.56 10.69
CA GLY A 138 -19.54 -2.87 11.32
C GLY A 138 -18.75 -3.99 10.66
N ASN A 139 -18.68 -4.00 9.33
CA ASN A 139 -17.92 -5.00 8.57
C ASN A 139 -16.41 -4.85 8.80
N ILE A 140 -15.92 -3.63 8.78
CA ILE A 140 -14.50 -3.33 9.02
C ILE A 140 -14.10 -3.79 10.42
N GLU A 141 -14.89 -3.45 11.43
CA GLU A 141 -14.58 -3.83 12.82
C GLU A 141 -14.66 -5.33 13.04
N PHE A 142 -15.63 -6.01 12.41
CA PHE A 142 -15.69 -7.46 12.44
C PHE A 142 -14.40 -8.10 11.90
N LEU A 143 -13.93 -7.60 10.74
CA LEU A 143 -12.70 -8.10 10.15
C LEU A 143 -11.48 -7.84 11.03
N LYS A 144 -11.41 -6.66 11.66
CA LYS A 144 -10.31 -6.34 12.57
C LYS A 144 -10.27 -7.28 13.78
N ARG A 145 -11.44 -7.59 14.36
CA ARG A 145 -11.52 -8.53 15.49
C ARG A 145 -11.09 -9.94 15.09
N TYR A 146 -11.51 -10.39 13.91
CA TYR A 146 -11.10 -11.69 13.39
C TYR A 146 -9.58 -11.75 13.22
N ASP A 147 -9.02 -10.69 12.65
CA ASP A 147 -7.58 -10.59 12.42
C ASP A 147 -6.79 -10.61 13.73
N GLU A 148 -7.25 -9.88 14.75
CA GLU A 148 -6.62 -9.86 16.08
C GLU A 148 -6.62 -11.24 16.75
N GLY A 149 -7.62 -12.06 16.51
CA GLY A 149 -7.77 -13.39 17.10
C GLY A 149 -6.96 -14.48 16.41
N ARG A 150 -6.43 -14.25 15.22
CA ARG A 150 -5.67 -15.28 14.51
C ARG A 150 -4.23 -15.38 15.00
N ARG A 151 -3.65 -16.58 14.81
CA ARG A 151 -2.31 -16.91 15.29
C ARG A 151 -1.28 -16.96 14.18
#